data_aa136f150381eeb1d57e06a33099f7da
#
_entry.id   aa136f150381eeb1d57e06a33099f7da
#
_cell.length_a   1.000
_cell.length_b   1.000
_cell.length_c   1.000
_cell.angle_alpha   90.00
_cell.angle_beta   90.00
_cell.angle_gamma   90.00
#
_symmetry.space_group_name_H-M   'P 1'
#
loop_
_entity.id
_entity.type
_entity.pdbx_description
1 polymer ?
#
loop_
_entity_poly.entity_id
_entity_poly.type
_entity_poly.pdbx_seq_one_letter_code
_entity_poly.pdbx_strand_id
1 'polypeptide(L)'
;MDLRFIGDDVKICRIDKKDETGIVFRKLKLSRIYSGERYWHWKGTLFKGFRIKLDERINQHVVIVGESGSGKSNLSRLLIKELCSKGVRILLFDPHNEYVDLAEDISAELYDAAHSWINIMDIEGMNREEKSSEVAKMLKKTFHLGDVQSYLLYRCIWYAYHMAERYGSTPNIRLLRSSIRAFIQNASGQELRTLESLERRLSLLDNGKQGREVSVAKAMEKNAIFLLSSLHTNESQSLYLEGMLKRIYSKMLMMEKAECGKMCIVVDEAEKLGEDSIIGKIAAEGRKYGVGIIAIAQRAKSIDKDLRNNASVFISFCQREPEELNYVANFIAGGNESRRFIEVKKALRNLGCGFGIFSAFGDEPCIIKFKRAKRGRKRIEYILGNLLLEPLSSIQIHNVLSNEGYSEEEIGVALSRMLDERMIVSHEFGSGRVKGRWYLRPGINSPEHDLSVALISNAIGKSGIRNIIHNKPFGPDIIAFLDRGRIAIEYETGRKDIQKSISMLHSRLREYNKVLLIVYDGEIERYRLEGLNAVKASEFFEKDNMGIIDCLNSEAMESILYPQGHQ
;
A
#
# COMPACT_ATOMS: atom_id res chain seq x y z
N MET A 1 21.96 21.28 -15.88
CA MET A 1 22.51 21.90 -17.10
C MET A 1 21.30 22.40 -17.88
N ASP A 2 21.21 23.69 -17.99
CA ASP A 2 20.04 24.39 -18.51
C ASP A 2 19.88 24.10 -20.02
N LEU A 3 18.72 23.64 -20.46
CA LEU A 3 18.40 23.41 -21.87
C LEU A 3 18.36 24.73 -22.72
N ARG A 4 18.84 25.83 -22.19
CA ARG A 4 18.98 27.11 -22.89
C ARG A 4 19.88 27.05 -24.12
N PHE A 5 20.61 25.93 -24.30
CA PHE A 5 21.53 25.70 -25.41
C PHE A 5 20.96 24.90 -26.57
N ILE A 6 19.68 24.55 -26.56
CA ILE A 6 18.99 24.18 -27.80
C ILE A 6 18.68 25.49 -28.48
N GLY A 7 19.56 25.88 -29.42
CA GLY A 7 19.59 27.21 -30.00
C GLY A 7 18.24 27.74 -30.48
N ASP A 8 18.16 29.04 -30.63
CA ASP A 8 16.98 29.85 -31.02
C ASP A 8 16.27 29.42 -32.32
N ASP A 9 16.76 28.43 -33.03
CA ASP A 9 16.21 27.90 -34.29
C ASP A 9 15.05 26.90 -34.12
N VAL A 10 14.64 26.58 -32.88
CA VAL A 10 13.48 25.72 -32.63
C VAL A 10 12.20 26.57 -32.68
N LYS A 11 11.65 26.79 -33.88
CA LYS A 11 10.31 27.37 -34.04
C LYS A 11 9.27 26.52 -33.31
N ILE A 12 8.78 27.02 -32.19
CA ILE A 12 7.70 26.42 -31.41
C ILE A 12 6.38 26.66 -32.14
N CYS A 13 5.94 25.72 -32.96
CA CYS A 13 4.59 25.81 -33.54
C CYS A 13 3.55 25.76 -32.42
N ARG A 14 2.69 26.77 -32.35
CA ARG A 14 1.50 26.76 -31.50
C ARG A 14 0.59 25.63 -31.97
N ILE A 15 0.16 24.81 -31.02
CA ILE A 15 -0.77 23.71 -31.24
C ILE A 15 -2.16 24.33 -31.39
N ASP A 16 -2.82 24.14 -32.51
CA ASP A 16 -4.25 24.45 -32.65
C ASP A 16 -5.08 23.59 -31.70
N LYS A 17 -5.98 24.24 -30.96
CA LYS A 17 -6.81 23.68 -29.92
C LYS A 17 -7.87 22.66 -30.38
N LYS A 18 -7.95 22.37 -31.69
CA LYS A 18 -9.10 21.67 -32.29
C LYS A 18 -8.98 20.17 -32.51
N ASP A 19 -7.91 19.54 -32.05
CA ASP A 19 -7.80 18.09 -32.21
C ASP A 19 -8.20 17.36 -30.93
N GLU A 20 -9.40 16.81 -30.91
CA GLU A 20 -10.10 16.19 -29.77
C GLU A 20 -9.59 14.80 -29.38
N THR A 21 -8.58 14.24 -29.99
CA THR A 21 -8.18 12.84 -29.79
C THR A 21 -6.70 12.70 -29.50
N GLY A 22 -6.33 12.49 -28.21
CA GLY A 22 -5.03 12.01 -27.80
C GLY A 22 -4.14 12.99 -27.04
N ILE A 23 -3.14 12.45 -26.36
CA ILE A 23 -2.12 13.19 -25.63
C ILE A 23 -1.22 13.89 -26.64
N VAL A 24 -1.16 15.22 -26.59
CA VAL A 24 -0.36 16.00 -27.51
C VAL A 24 1.00 16.28 -26.91
N PHE A 25 2.04 15.73 -27.52
CA PHE A 25 3.44 15.98 -27.21
C PHE A 25 4.11 16.77 -28.32
N ARG A 26 5.11 17.60 -27.96
CA ARG A 26 5.97 18.22 -28.95
C ARG A 26 7.04 17.21 -29.38
N LYS A 27 7.08 16.85 -30.65
CA LYS A 27 8.07 15.92 -31.23
C LYS A 27 9.28 16.69 -31.72
N LEU A 28 10.46 16.32 -31.24
CA LEU A 28 11.75 16.81 -31.72
C LEU A 28 12.45 15.65 -32.46
N LYS A 29 12.76 15.83 -33.76
CA LYS A 29 13.43 14.81 -34.55
C LYS A 29 14.92 14.79 -34.22
N LEU A 30 15.48 13.59 -33.97
CA LEU A 30 16.92 13.41 -33.78
C LEU A 30 17.64 13.78 -35.10
N SER A 31 18.46 14.80 -35.10
CA SER A 31 19.33 15.13 -36.22
C SER A 31 20.80 15.13 -35.84
N ARG A 32 21.67 15.10 -36.83
CA ARG A 32 23.11 14.90 -36.69
C ARG A 32 23.78 15.67 -35.57
N ILE A 33 24.71 14.97 -34.87
CA ILE A 33 25.68 15.59 -33.97
C ILE A 33 26.71 16.30 -34.83
N TYR A 34 26.95 17.58 -34.59
CA TYR A 34 28.09 18.26 -35.19
C TYR A 34 29.36 17.83 -34.48
N SER A 35 30.33 17.33 -35.29
CA SER A 35 31.62 16.88 -34.82
C SER A 35 32.43 18.07 -34.28
N GLY A 36 32.93 17.93 -33.06
CA GLY A 36 33.92 18.79 -32.49
C GLY A 36 33.47 19.58 -31.25
N GLU A 37 32.20 19.77 -31.00
CA GLU A 37 31.71 20.49 -29.86
C GLU A 37 30.80 19.69 -28.97
N ARG A 38 30.79 20.02 -27.69
CA ARG A 38 30.14 19.28 -26.59
C ARG A 38 28.60 19.31 -26.60
N TYR A 39 27.97 19.70 -27.73
CA TYR A 39 26.53 19.98 -27.80
C TYR A 39 25.83 19.20 -28.90
N TRP A 40 24.61 18.84 -28.62
CA TRP A 40 23.69 18.22 -29.54
C TRP A 40 22.93 19.27 -30.32
N HIS A 41 22.97 19.23 -31.65
CA HIS A 41 22.11 20.04 -32.48
C HIS A 41 20.90 19.23 -32.93
N TRP A 42 19.75 19.74 -32.59
CA TRP A 42 18.49 19.23 -33.10
C TRP A 42 18.12 20.03 -34.37
N LYS A 43 18.34 19.47 -35.53
CA LYS A 43 17.67 19.93 -36.72
C LYS A 43 16.39 19.13 -36.85
N GLY A 44 15.26 19.67 -36.49
CA GLY A 44 14.01 19.00 -36.69
C GLY A 44 12.89 19.98 -36.89
N THR A 45 12.01 19.66 -37.80
CA THR A 45 10.72 20.27 -37.89
C THR A 45 9.98 19.86 -36.60
N LEU A 46 9.53 20.84 -35.82
CA LEU A 46 8.55 20.61 -34.77
C LEU A 46 7.27 20.20 -35.45
N PHE A 47 6.94 18.90 -35.33
CA PHE A 47 5.66 18.42 -35.83
C PHE A 47 4.55 18.92 -34.89
N LYS A 48 3.46 19.42 -35.46
CA LYS A 48 2.22 19.70 -34.76
C LYS A 48 1.77 18.44 -34.03
N GLY A 49 1.76 18.47 -32.74
CA GLY A 49 1.23 17.46 -31.84
C GLY A 49 1.64 16.00 -32.15
N PHE A 50 2.27 15.35 -31.19
CA PHE A 50 2.54 13.91 -31.27
C PHE A 50 1.42 13.19 -30.49
N ARG A 51 0.77 12.22 -31.15
CA ARG A 51 -0.26 11.38 -30.55
C ARG A 51 0.31 9.99 -30.37
N ILE A 52 0.21 9.45 -29.15
CA ILE A 52 0.38 8.03 -28.91
C ILE A 52 -0.96 7.39 -29.22
N LYS A 53 -1.10 6.84 -30.42
CA LYS A 53 -2.29 6.10 -30.82
C LYS A 53 -2.12 4.66 -30.39
N LEU A 54 -2.61 4.29 -29.22
CA LEU A 54 -2.50 2.91 -28.71
C LEU A 54 -3.46 1.96 -29.43
N ASP A 55 -4.57 2.44 -29.90
CA ASP A 55 -5.60 1.73 -30.68
C ASP A 55 -5.12 1.27 -32.05
N GLU A 56 -4.21 2.02 -32.70
CA GLU A 56 -3.61 1.67 -33.99
C GLU A 56 -2.34 0.81 -33.86
N ARG A 57 -1.92 0.46 -32.64
CA ARG A 57 -0.71 -0.32 -32.40
C ARG A 57 -1.00 -1.83 -32.35
N ILE A 58 0.05 -2.63 -32.55
CA ILE A 58 0.00 -4.08 -32.45
C ILE A 58 -0.51 -4.54 -31.10
N ASN A 59 -0.18 -3.81 -30.04
CA ASN A 59 -0.71 -3.96 -28.70
C ASN A 59 -0.75 -2.60 -27.97
N GLN A 60 -1.35 -2.58 -26.76
CA GLN A 60 -1.55 -1.37 -25.98
C GLN A 60 -0.59 -1.30 -24.77
N HIS A 61 0.58 -1.93 -24.87
CA HIS A 61 1.55 -1.94 -23.78
C HIS A 61 2.55 -0.79 -23.92
N VAL A 62 2.79 -0.10 -22.82
CA VAL A 62 3.70 1.03 -22.69
C VAL A 62 4.70 0.74 -21.57
N VAL A 63 5.97 0.88 -21.86
CA VAL A 63 7.05 0.82 -20.87
C VAL A 63 7.66 2.20 -20.70
N ILE A 64 7.74 2.67 -19.45
CA ILE A 64 8.30 3.98 -19.08
C ILE A 64 9.45 3.76 -18.12
N VAL A 65 10.65 4.17 -18.51
CA VAL A 65 11.85 3.99 -17.67
C VAL A 65 12.62 5.30 -17.48
N GLY A 66 13.43 5.37 -16.43
CA GLY A 66 14.30 6.53 -16.16
C GLY A 66 14.59 6.72 -14.68
N GLU A 67 15.54 7.56 -14.37
CA GLU A 67 15.93 7.88 -13.00
C GLU A 67 14.80 8.55 -12.20
N SER A 68 14.93 8.52 -10.86
CA SER A 68 14.00 9.22 -9.98
C SER A 68 13.99 10.73 -10.28
N GLY A 69 12.80 11.35 -10.22
CA GLY A 69 12.63 12.79 -10.50
C GLY A 69 12.72 13.18 -11.97
N SER A 70 12.92 12.26 -12.92
CA SER A 70 13.04 12.55 -14.36
C SER A 70 11.71 12.92 -15.04
N GLY A 71 10.57 12.56 -14.45
CA GLY A 71 9.23 12.89 -14.97
C GLY A 71 8.34 11.69 -15.30
N LYS A 72 8.72 10.46 -14.90
CA LYS A 72 7.93 9.23 -15.14
C LYS A 72 6.51 9.33 -14.60
N SER A 73 6.35 9.63 -13.29
CA SER A 73 5.03 9.75 -12.65
C SER A 73 4.19 10.90 -13.24
N ASN A 74 4.83 11.94 -13.78
CA ASN A 74 4.12 12.99 -14.51
C ASN A 74 3.54 12.49 -15.83
N LEU A 75 4.30 11.72 -16.58
CA LEU A 75 3.85 11.13 -17.84
C LEU A 75 2.75 10.10 -17.61
N SER A 76 2.92 9.21 -16.64
CA SER A 76 1.90 8.20 -16.33
C SER A 76 0.56 8.83 -15.94
N ARG A 77 0.55 9.91 -15.15
CA ARG A 77 -0.66 10.68 -14.83
C ARG A 77 -1.36 11.24 -16.08
N LEU A 78 -0.58 11.75 -17.05
CA LEU A 78 -1.14 12.25 -18.31
C LEU A 78 -1.78 11.10 -19.10
N LEU A 79 -1.11 9.95 -19.19
CA LEU A 79 -1.62 8.77 -19.88
C LEU A 79 -2.88 8.22 -19.22
N ILE A 80 -2.89 8.09 -17.91
CA ILE A 80 -4.03 7.60 -17.13
C ILE A 80 -5.26 8.48 -17.34
N LYS A 81 -5.12 9.81 -17.18
CA LYS A 81 -6.23 10.75 -17.39
C LYS A 81 -6.80 10.69 -18.80
N GLU A 82 -5.93 10.59 -19.78
CA GLU A 82 -6.35 10.51 -21.18
C GLU A 82 -7.05 9.20 -21.50
N LEU A 83 -6.50 8.06 -21.06
CA LEU A 83 -7.12 6.75 -21.23
C LEU A 83 -8.49 6.68 -20.56
N CYS A 84 -8.58 7.18 -19.33
CA CYS A 84 -9.84 7.26 -18.60
C CYS A 84 -10.88 8.14 -19.31
N SER A 85 -10.48 9.30 -19.89
CA SER A 85 -11.38 10.16 -20.65
C SER A 85 -11.94 9.50 -21.91
N LYS A 86 -11.27 8.44 -22.40
CA LYS A 86 -11.72 7.61 -23.53
C LYS A 86 -12.52 6.37 -23.10
N GLY A 87 -12.85 6.27 -21.83
CA GLY A 87 -13.64 5.15 -21.30
C GLY A 87 -12.81 3.88 -21.00
N VAL A 88 -11.47 3.95 -21.04
CA VAL A 88 -10.61 2.84 -20.64
C VAL A 88 -10.53 2.79 -19.12
N ARG A 89 -10.88 1.66 -18.53
CA ARG A 89 -10.79 1.46 -17.07
C ARG A 89 -9.35 1.32 -16.64
N ILE A 90 -9.01 1.87 -15.49
CA ILE A 90 -7.66 1.92 -14.95
C ILE A 90 -7.58 1.07 -13.68
N LEU A 91 -6.63 0.14 -13.64
CA LEU A 91 -6.21 -0.56 -12.43
C LEU A 91 -4.76 -0.15 -12.13
N LEU A 92 -4.57 0.74 -11.17
CA LEU A 92 -3.26 1.30 -10.84
C LEU A 92 -2.73 0.71 -9.54
N PHE A 93 -1.49 0.23 -9.55
CA PHE A 93 -0.74 -0.20 -8.36
C PHE A 93 0.30 0.86 -8.00
N ASP A 94 0.17 1.42 -6.80
CA ASP A 94 0.90 2.59 -6.33
C ASP A 94 1.70 2.27 -5.05
N PRO A 95 2.99 1.95 -5.15
CA PRO A 95 3.82 1.60 -4.00
C PRO A 95 4.09 2.76 -3.03
N HIS A 96 4.01 4.00 -3.51
CA HIS A 96 4.41 5.19 -2.76
C HIS A 96 3.29 6.19 -2.49
N ASN A 97 2.05 5.85 -2.84
CA ASN A 97 0.88 6.72 -2.72
C ASN A 97 1.05 8.07 -3.47
N GLU A 98 1.76 8.02 -4.61
CA GLU A 98 1.96 9.19 -5.46
C GLU A 98 0.70 9.59 -6.24
N TYR A 99 -0.25 8.66 -6.45
CA TYR A 99 -1.42 8.85 -7.32
C TYR A 99 -2.74 9.03 -6.57
N VAL A 100 -2.72 9.18 -5.26
CA VAL A 100 -3.94 9.33 -4.44
C VAL A 100 -4.79 10.51 -4.92
N ASP A 101 -4.15 11.63 -5.25
CA ASP A 101 -4.80 12.82 -5.79
C ASP A 101 -5.43 12.63 -7.18
N LEU A 102 -5.05 11.56 -7.90
CA LEU A 102 -5.62 11.23 -9.19
C LEU A 102 -7.00 10.54 -9.06
N ALA A 103 -7.30 9.97 -7.90
CA ALA A 103 -8.52 9.20 -7.68
C ALA A 103 -9.80 10.01 -7.97
N GLU A 104 -9.83 11.29 -7.58
CA GLU A 104 -10.97 12.17 -7.85
C GLU A 104 -11.08 12.49 -9.35
N ASP A 105 -9.95 12.77 -10.01
CA ASP A 105 -9.92 13.13 -11.43
C ASP A 105 -10.46 12.02 -12.35
N ILE A 106 -10.26 10.75 -11.95
CA ILE A 106 -10.68 9.58 -12.73
C ILE A 106 -11.82 8.79 -12.08
N SER A 107 -12.43 9.30 -11.00
CA SER A 107 -13.47 8.62 -10.22
C SER A 107 -13.06 7.21 -9.81
N ALA A 108 -11.83 7.05 -9.32
CA ALA A 108 -11.29 5.75 -8.90
C ALA A 108 -11.63 5.44 -7.44
N GLU A 109 -11.87 4.16 -7.18
CA GLU A 109 -11.94 3.60 -5.84
C GLU A 109 -10.53 3.36 -5.30
N LEU A 110 -10.29 3.77 -4.04
CA LEU A 110 -9.01 3.57 -3.37
C LEU A 110 -9.03 2.29 -2.52
N TYR A 111 -8.06 1.43 -2.73
CA TYR A 111 -7.84 0.20 -1.95
C TYR A 111 -6.50 0.29 -1.22
N ASP A 112 -6.51 0.49 0.08
CA ASP A 112 -5.30 0.41 0.90
C ASP A 112 -4.98 -1.07 1.19
N ALA A 113 -3.84 -1.55 0.74
CA ALA A 113 -3.43 -2.96 0.89
C ALA A 113 -3.32 -3.41 2.36
N ALA A 114 -3.22 -2.48 3.33
CA ALA A 114 -3.31 -2.81 4.74
C ALA A 114 -4.69 -3.29 5.16
N HIS A 115 -5.73 -2.77 4.54
CA HIS A 115 -7.13 -3.05 4.86
C HIS A 115 -7.87 -3.83 3.78
N SER A 116 -7.25 -3.94 2.61
CA SER A 116 -7.77 -4.59 1.41
C SER A 116 -6.85 -5.74 1.04
N TRP A 117 -6.97 -6.88 1.73
CA TRP A 117 -6.07 -8.00 1.56
C TRP A 117 -6.51 -8.95 0.44
N ILE A 118 -5.59 -9.77 -0.02
CA ILE A 118 -5.84 -10.81 -1.01
C ILE A 118 -5.47 -12.15 -0.38
N ASN A 119 -6.36 -13.11 -0.50
CA ASN A 119 -6.05 -14.48 -0.13
C ASN A 119 -5.32 -15.19 -1.28
N ILE A 120 -3.99 -15.15 -1.27
CA ILE A 120 -3.18 -15.82 -2.31
C ILE A 120 -3.38 -17.34 -2.37
N MET A 121 -3.96 -17.92 -1.32
CA MET A 121 -4.22 -19.36 -1.23
C MET A 121 -5.64 -19.73 -1.69
N ASP A 122 -6.46 -18.79 -2.14
CA ASP A 122 -7.78 -19.10 -2.69
C ASP A 122 -7.65 -19.97 -3.95
N ILE A 123 -8.41 -21.07 -4.00
CA ILE A 123 -8.30 -22.09 -5.06
C ILE A 123 -8.76 -21.56 -6.43
N GLU A 124 -9.75 -20.64 -6.46
CA GLU A 124 -10.23 -19.98 -7.69
C GLU A 124 -10.56 -20.95 -8.84
N GLY A 125 -11.06 -22.14 -8.53
CA GLY A 125 -11.40 -23.17 -9.53
C GLY A 125 -10.24 -24.06 -9.99
N MET A 126 -9.02 -23.86 -9.47
CA MET A 126 -7.89 -24.78 -9.68
C MET A 126 -8.01 -26.00 -8.78
N ASN A 127 -7.36 -27.09 -9.16
CA ASN A 127 -7.19 -28.21 -8.23
C ASN A 127 -6.15 -27.88 -7.15
N ARG A 128 -6.18 -28.63 -6.05
CA ARG A 128 -5.30 -28.41 -4.88
C ARG A 128 -3.81 -28.49 -5.22
N GLU A 129 -3.43 -29.43 -6.06
CA GLU A 129 -2.03 -29.67 -6.41
C GLU A 129 -1.47 -28.52 -7.25
N GLU A 130 -2.23 -28.09 -8.26
CA GLU A 130 -1.89 -26.94 -9.11
C GLU A 130 -1.76 -25.67 -8.27
N LYS A 131 -2.73 -25.41 -7.39
CA LYS A 131 -2.69 -24.23 -6.54
C LYS A 131 -1.58 -24.27 -5.51
N SER A 132 -1.30 -25.43 -4.92
CA SER A 132 -0.16 -25.60 -4.00
C SER A 132 1.17 -25.32 -4.70
N SER A 133 1.33 -25.82 -5.93
CA SER A 133 2.51 -25.54 -6.75
C SER A 133 2.63 -24.05 -7.11
N GLU A 134 1.52 -23.42 -7.47
CA GLU A 134 1.48 -21.98 -7.79
C GLU A 134 1.88 -21.12 -6.60
N VAL A 135 1.26 -21.35 -5.43
CA VAL A 135 1.56 -20.60 -4.20
C VAL A 135 3.01 -20.82 -3.76
N ALA A 136 3.51 -22.06 -3.85
CA ALA A 136 4.90 -22.38 -3.52
C ALA A 136 5.88 -21.63 -4.45
N LYS A 137 5.62 -21.60 -5.76
CA LYS A 137 6.43 -20.84 -6.72
C LYS A 137 6.43 -19.35 -6.44
N MET A 138 5.26 -18.79 -6.11
CA MET A 138 5.13 -17.37 -5.78
C MET A 138 5.93 -17.02 -4.53
N LEU A 139 5.79 -17.77 -3.44
CA LEU A 139 6.53 -17.57 -2.20
C LEU A 139 8.04 -17.86 -2.36
N LYS A 140 8.41 -18.86 -3.19
CA LYS A 140 9.81 -19.13 -3.55
C LYS A 140 10.45 -17.90 -4.18
N LYS A 141 9.79 -17.29 -5.16
CA LYS A 141 10.25 -16.09 -5.85
C LYS A 141 10.35 -14.90 -4.89
N THR A 142 9.29 -14.64 -4.13
CA THR A 142 9.21 -13.50 -3.21
C THR A 142 10.28 -13.54 -2.12
N PHE A 143 10.55 -14.72 -1.56
CA PHE A 143 11.50 -14.88 -0.47
C PHE A 143 12.86 -15.41 -0.90
N HIS A 144 13.12 -15.55 -2.20
CA HIS A 144 14.36 -16.11 -2.77
C HIS A 144 14.75 -17.44 -2.11
N LEU A 145 13.78 -18.38 -2.05
CA LEU A 145 13.99 -19.67 -1.39
C LEU A 145 14.80 -20.63 -2.27
N GLY A 146 15.73 -21.36 -1.66
CA GLY A 146 16.40 -22.49 -2.28
C GLY A 146 15.44 -23.68 -2.52
N ASP A 147 15.92 -24.70 -3.25
CA ASP A 147 15.07 -25.83 -3.64
C ASP A 147 14.57 -26.65 -2.43
N VAL A 148 15.40 -26.89 -1.44
CA VAL A 148 15.02 -27.62 -0.20
C VAL A 148 13.94 -26.83 0.57
N GLN A 149 14.12 -25.53 0.72
CA GLN A 149 13.14 -24.65 1.38
C GLN A 149 11.81 -24.65 0.62
N SER A 150 11.88 -24.56 -0.70
CA SER A 150 10.71 -24.58 -1.58
C SER A 150 9.93 -25.88 -1.50
N TYR A 151 10.63 -27.02 -1.42
CA TYR A 151 9.99 -28.33 -1.28
C TYR A 151 9.28 -28.48 0.09
N LEU A 152 9.94 -28.08 1.17
CA LEU A 152 9.32 -28.08 2.50
C LEU A 152 8.11 -27.15 2.57
N LEU A 153 8.22 -25.97 1.98
CA LEU A 153 7.11 -25.03 1.87
C LEU A 153 5.93 -25.62 1.09
N TYR A 154 6.18 -26.29 -0.05
CA TYR A 154 5.14 -26.96 -0.83
C TYR A 154 4.41 -28.02 0.01
N ARG A 155 5.13 -28.85 0.78
CA ARG A 155 4.53 -29.84 1.69
C ARG A 155 3.63 -29.17 2.74
N CYS A 156 4.09 -28.07 3.33
CA CYS A 156 3.29 -27.32 4.31
C CYS A 156 2.05 -26.68 3.69
N ILE A 157 2.15 -26.16 2.47
CA ILE A 157 1.01 -25.60 1.72
C ILE A 157 0.00 -26.70 1.43
N TRP A 158 0.44 -27.83 0.91
CA TRP A 158 -0.42 -28.97 0.61
C TRP A 158 -1.16 -29.45 1.85
N TYR A 159 -0.46 -29.54 3.00
CA TYR A 159 -1.06 -29.91 4.28
C TYR A 159 -2.07 -28.83 4.75
N ALA A 160 -1.78 -27.55 4.55
CA ALA A 160 -2.71 -26.48 4.89
C ALA A 160 -4.02 -26.58 4.08
N TYR A 161 -3.96 -26.92 2.80
CA TYR A 161 -5.15 -27.19 1.99
C TYR A 161 -5.94 -28.41 2.50
N HIS A 162 -5.24 -29.48 2.86
CA HIS A 162 -5.87 -30.67 3.42
C HIS A 162 -6.60 -30.35 4.75
N MET A 163 -5.96 -29.57 5.62
CA MET A 163 -6.56 -29.11 6.87
C MET A 163 -7.78 -28.23 6.63
N ALA A 164 -7.69 -27.30 5.66
CA ALA A 164 -8.81 -26.44 5.28
C ALA A 164 -10.04 -27.26 4.87
N GLU A 165 -9.84 -28.25 4.03
CA GLU A 165 -10.91 -29.15 3.59
C GLU A 165 -11.51 -29.95 4.75
N ARG A 166 -10.67 -30.52 5.61
CA ARG A 166 -11.10 -31.32 6.77
C ARG A 166 -11.95 -30.53 7.76
N TYR A 167 -11.64 -29.22 7.94
CA TYR A 167 -12.35 -28.35 8.89
C TYR A 167 -13.38 -27.44 8.21
N GLY A 168 -13.62 -27.59 6.91
CA GLY A 168 -14.57 -26.73 6.17
C GLY A 168 -14.19 -25.26 6.19
N SER A 169 -12.90 -24.94 6.26
CA SER A 169 -12.39 -23.57 6.34
C SER A 169 -11.73 -23.13 5.03
N THR A 170 -11.60 -21.82 4.83
CA THR A 170 -10.88 -21.28 3.66
C THR A 170 -9.38 -21.32 3.89
N PRO A 171 -8.57 -21.95 3.00
CA PRO A 171 -7.12 -21.94 3.11
C PRO A 171 -6.58 -20.50 3.07
N ASN A 172 -5.68 -20.19 3.98
CA ASN A 172 -5.08 -18.84 4.10
C ASN A 172 -3.68 -18.92 4.73
N ILE A 173 -2.98 -17.78 4.78
CA ILE A 173 -1.61 -17.71 5.35
C ILE A 173 -1.57 -18.12 6.81
N ARG A 174 -2.60 -17.85 7.62
CA ARG A 174 -2.63 -18.28 9.03
C ARG A 174 -2.65 -19.80 9.15
N LEU A 175 -3.45 -20.45 8.31
CA LEU A 175 -3.52 -21.91 8.27
C LEU A 175 -2.21 -22.52 7.78
N LEU A 176 -1.55 -21.88 6.80
CA LEU A 176 -0.21 -22.28 6.36
C LEU A 176 0.82 -22.16 7.49
N ARG A 177 0.81 -21.08 8.25
CA ARG A 177 1.69 -20.91 9.43
C ARG A 177 1.40 -21.98 10.50
N SER A 178 0.13 -22.27 10.75
CA SER A 178 -0.25 -23.36 11.66
C SER A 178 0.25 -24.73 11.18
N SER A 179 0.18 -24.98 9.88
CA SER A 179 0.74 -26.15 9.23
C SER A 179 2.27 -26.26 9.44
N ILE A 180 3.01 -25.17 9.21
CA ILE A 180 4.46 -25.14 9.44
C ILE A 180 4.79 -25.42 10.91
N ARG A 181 4.06 -24.86 11.85
CA ARG A 181 4.25 -25.10 13.29
C ARG A 181 4.02 -26.57 13.66
N ALA A 182 3.04 -27.24 13.03
CA ALA A 182 2.82 -28.67 13.22
C ALA A 182 4.01 -29.50 12.69
N PHE A 183 4.60 -29.11 11.55
CA PHE A 183 5.82 -29.77 11.05
C PHE A 183 7.03 -29.52 11.95
N ILE A 184 7.19 -28.32 12.52
CA ILE A 184 8.27 -27.98 13.46
C ILE A 184 8.29 -28.92 14.67
N GLN A 185 7.14 -29.34 15.19
CA GLN A 185 7.05 -30.23 16.36
C GLN A 185 7.73 -31.59 16.15
N ASN A 186 7.81 -32.05 14.90
CA ASN A 186 8.38 -33.37 14.55
C ASN A 186 9.70 -33.26 13.76
N ALA A 187 10.19 -32.04 13.53
CA ALA A 187 11.40 -31.81 12.75
C ALA A 187 12.65 -31.76 13.63
N SER A 188 13.80 -32.08 13.04
CA SER A 188 15.10 -32.00 13.72
C SER A 188 16.19 -31.49 12.79
N GLY A 189 17.30 -31.03 13.36
CA GLY A 189 18.49 -30.65 12.62
C GLY A 189 18.25 -29.51 11.59
N GLN A 190 18.60 -29.74 10.34
CA GLN A 190 18.50 -28.76 9.26
C GLN A 190 17.05 -28.49 8.85
N GLU A 191 16.18 -29.52 8.89
CA GLU A 191 14.77 -29.35 8.57
C GLU A 191 14.08 -28.38 9.54
N LEU A 192 14.34 -28.53 10.85
CA LEU A 192 13.83 -27.62 11.88
C LEU A 192 14.23 -26.17 11.61
N ARG A 193 15.52 -25.90 11.39
CA ARG A 193 16.01 -24.55 11.10
C ARG A 193 15.35 -23.95 9.86
N THR A 194 15.12 -24.77 8.85
CA THR A 194 14.47 -24.34 7.61
C THR A 194 13.01 -23.96 7.86
N LEU A 195 12.26 -24.80 8.58
CA LEU A 195 10.85 -24.51 8.91
C LEU A 195 10.70 -23.29 9.82
N GLU A 196 11.57 -23.11 10.81
CA GLU A 196 11.60 -21.89 11.65
C GLU A 196 11.88 -20.63 10.83
N SER A 197 12.80 -20.72 9.85
CA SER A 197 13.08 -19.62 8.93
C SER A 197 11.86 -19.28 8.06
N LEU A 198 11.15 -20.29 7.55
CA LEU A 198 9.93 -20.10 6.76
C LEU A 198 8.80 -19.49 7.61
N GLU A 199 8.60 -19.98 8.84
CA GLU A 199 7.60 -19.44 9.76
C GLU A 199 7.84 -17.96 10.06
N ARG A 200 9.09 -17.57 10.32
CA ARG A 200 9.49 -16.19 10.57
C ARG A 200 9.22 -15.28 9.36
N ARG A 201 9.51 -15.73 8.14
CA ARG A 201 9.24 -14.96 6.92
C ARG A 201 7.74 -14.82 6.66
N LEU A 202 6.97 -15.88 6.84
CA LEU A 202 5.52 -15.85 6.66
C LEU A 202 4.80 -15.07 7.76
N SER A 203 5.40 -14.93 8.96
CA SER A 203 4.84 -14.08 10.02
C SER A 203 4.76 -12.61 9.61
N LEU A 204 5.64 -12.15 8.74
CA LEU A 204 5.61 -10.80 8.18
C LEU A 204 4.40 -10.56 7.26
N LEU A 205 3.83 -11.62 6.70
CA LEU A 205 2.64 -11.57 5.85
C LEU A 205 1.33 -11.65 6.64
N ASP A 206 1.38 -12.18 7.87
CA ASP A 206 0.22 -12.30 8.75
C ASP A 206 0.12 -11.09 9.68
N ASN A 207 -0.23 -9.97 9.12
CA ASN A 207 -0.27 -8.71 9.84
C ASN A 207 -1.44 -8.59 10.85
N GLY A 208 -2.11 -9.69 11.21
CA GLY A 208 -3.25 -9.70 12.15
C GLY A 208 -4.44 -8.84 11.70
N LYS A 209 -4.47 -8.46 10.44
CA LYS A 209 -5.30 -7.36 9.94
C LYS A 209 -6.77 -7.74 9.91
N GLN A 210 -7.53 -6.89 10.53
CA GLN A 210 -8.97 -6.74 10.31
C GLN A 210 -9.13 -5.95 9.00
N GLY A 211 -9.36 -6.64 7.89
CA GLY A 211 -9.56 -6.02 6.60
C GLY A 211 -10.51 -6.86 5.74
N ARG A 212 -11.06 -6.23 4.72
CA ARG A 212 -11.95 -6.90 3.77
C ARG A 212 -11.15 -7.52 2.63
N GLU A 213 -11.50 -8.76 2.25
CA GLU A 213 -10.93 -9.35 1.04
C GLU A 213 -11.39 -8.58 -0.20
N VAL A 214 -10.43 -8.25 -1.07
CA VAL A 214 -10.72 -7.54 -2.33
C VAL A 214 -11.41 -8.47 -3.32
N SER A 215 -12.60 -8.09 -3.74
CA SER A 215 -13.21 -8.71 -4.90
C SER A 215 -12.58 -8.15 -6.18
N VAL A 216 -11.65 -8.90 -6.76
CA VAL A 216 -10.97 -8.49 -8.01
C VAL A 216 -11.95 -8.25 -9.14
N ALA A 217 -13.02 -9.06 -9.25
CA ALA A 217 -14.06 -8.86 -10.24
C ALA A 217 -14.70 -7.47 -10.13
N LYS A 218 -15.08 -7.05 -8.91
CA LYS A 218 -15.65 -5.71 -8.68
C LYS A 218 -14.64 -4.58 -8.95
N ALA A 219 -13.37 -4.78 -8.58
CA ALA A 219 -12.34 -3.81 -8.86
C ALA A 219 -12.09 -3.64 -10.38
N MET A 220 -12.23 -4.71 -11.16
CA MET A 220 -12.11 -4.67 -12.63
C MET A 220 -13.31 -3.98 -13.34
N GLU A 221 -14.41 -3.76 -12.66
CA GLU A 221 -15.59 -3.05 -13.22
C GLU A 221 -15.46 -1.52 -13.16
N LYS A 222 -14.55 -1.01 -12.37
CA LYS A 222 -14.36 0.43 -12.09
C LYS A 222 -12.90 0.84 -12.30
N ASN A 223 -12.63 2.15 -12.17
CA ASN A 223 -11.27 2.59 -11.96
C ASN A 223 -10.87 2.30 -10.51
N ALA A 224 -9.69 1.72 -10.30
CA ALA A 224 -9.20 1.37 -8.98
C ALA A 224 -7.73 1.73 -8.82
N ILE A 225 -7.36 2.24 -7.64
CA ILE A 225 -5.99 2.52 -7.25
C ILE A 225 -5.67 1.71 -5.99
N PHE A 226 -4.70 0.83 -6.10
CA PHE A 226 -4.22 -0.02 -5.01
C PHE A 226 -2.99 0.62 -4.37
N LEU A 227 -3.14 1.08 -3.14
CA LEU A 227 -2.12 1.77 -2.36
C LEU A 227 -1.31 0.73 -1.57
N LEU A 228 -0.04 0.58 -1.90
CA LEU A 228 0.82 -0.47 -1.34
C LEU A 228 1.79 0.04 -0.27
N SER A 229 1.88 1.35 -0.02
CA SER A 229 2.83 1.93 0.94
C SER A 229 2.64 1.47 2.38
N SER A 230 1.43 1.05 2.72
CA SER A 230 1.09 0.46 4.02
C SER A 230 1.67 -0.96 4.22
N LEU A 231 2.14 -1.59 3.16
CA LEU A 231 2.92 -2.82 3.21
C LEU A 231 4.40 -2.44 3.33
N HIS A 232 4.95 -2.56 4.54
CA HIS A 232 6.26 -1.99 4.88
C HIS A 232 7.47 -2.71 4.26
N THR A 233 7.29 -3.90 3.69
CA THR A 233 8.38 -4.66 3.06
C THR A 233 8.18 -4.82 1.57
N ASN A 234 9.29 -4.85 0.82
CA ASN A 234 9.26 -5.08 -0.62
C ASN A 234 8.63 -6.45 -0.95
N GLU A 235 8.89 -7.47 -0.13
CA GLU A 235 8.34 -8.81 -0.27
C GLU A 235 6.82 -8.81 -0.16
N SER A 236 6.27 -8.08 0.82
CA SER A 236 4.81 -7.95 0.99
C SER A 236 4.16 -7.21 -0.19
N GLN A 237 4.80 -6.14 -0.67
CA GLN A 237 4.31 -5.40 -1.84
C GLN A 237 4.38 -6.25 -3.12
N SER A 238 5.50 -6.95 -3.36
CA SER A 238 5.66 -7.86 -4.49
C SER A 238 4.63 -8.99 -4.48
N LEU A 239 4.41 -9.59 -3.32
CA LEU A 239 3.45 -10.68 -3.16
C LEU A 239 2.00 -10.22 -3.39
N TYR A 240 1.64 -9.05 -2.85
CA TYR A 240 0.34 -8.45 -3.08
C TYR A 240 0.13 -8.18 -4.57
N LEU A 241 1.11 -7.56 -5.22
CA LEU A 241 1.07 -7.20 -6.63
C LEU A 241 0.96 -8.46 -7.53
N GLU A 242 1.82 -9.45 -7.32
CA GLU A 242 1.81 -10.72 -8.06
C GLU A 242 0.48 -11.48 -7.85
N GLY A 243 -0.03 -11.52 -6.62
CA GLY A 243 -1.32 -12.15 -6.30
C GLY A 243 -2.50 -11.46 -6.98
N MET A 244 -2.54 -10.11 -6.98
CA MET A 244 -3.56 -9.35 -7.71
C MET A 244 -3.50 -9.59 -9.20
N LEU A 245 -2.31 -9.49 -9.79
CA LEU A 245 -2.13 -9.69 -11.23
C LEU A 245 -2.53 -11.11 -11.67
N LYS A 246 -2.26 -12.13 -10.87
CA LYS A 246 -2.72 -13.50 -11.14
C LYS A 246 -4.24 -13.61 -11.17
N ARG A 247 -4.91 -13.01 -10.20
CA ARG A 247 -6.38 -12.99 -10.18
C ARG A 247 -6.96 -12.18 -11.33
N ILE A 248 -6.35 -11.04 -11.67
CA ILE A 248 -6.74 -10.25 -12.83
C ILE A 248 -6.56 -11.08 -14.11
N TYR A 249 -5.45 -11.81 -14.24
CA TYR A 249 -5.20 -12.69 -15.39
C TYR A 249 -6.26 -13.80 -15.52
N SER A 250 -6.56 -14.50 -14.43
CA SER A 250 -7.61 -15.53 -14.40
C SER A 250 -8.98 -14.98 -14.81
N LYS A 251 -9.34 -13.79 -14.31
CA LYS A 251 -10.59 -13.11 -14.70
C LYS A 251 -10.57 -12.62 -16.15
N MET A 252 -9.42 -12.11 -16.61
CA MET A 252 -9.22 -11.69 -18.00
C MET A 252 -9.50 -12.82 -18.98
N LEU A 253 -9.04 -14.04 -18.69
CA LEU A 253 -9.29 -15.21 -19.55
C LEU A 253 -10.77 -15.59 -19.68
N MET A 254 -11.61 -15.15 -18.74
CA MET A 254 -13.05 -15.35 -18.74
C MET A 254 -13.81 -14.20 -19.44
N MET A 255 -13.12 -13.12 -19.83
CA MET A 255 -13.74 -11.98 -20.52
C MET A 255 -14.01 -12.30 -21.98
N GLU A 256 -15.01 -11.63 -22.53
CA GLU A 256 -15.20 -11.63 -23.97
C GLU A 256 -14.03 -10.95 -24.70
N LYS A 257 -13.65 -11.52 -25.85
CA LYS A 257 -12.63 -10.92 -26.70
C LYS A 257 -13.04 -9.50 -27.13
N ALA A 258 -12.09 -8.62 -27.26
CA ALA A 258 -12.32 -7.22 -27.59
C ALA A 258 -11.28 -6.74 -28.62
N GLU A 259 -11.75 -5.94 -29.57
CA GLU A 259 -10.89 -5.35 -30.60
C GLU A 259 -10.17 -4.07 -30.11
N CYS A 260 -10.73 -3.38 -29.13
CA CYS A 260 -10.18 -2.14 -28.58
C CYS A 260 -10.00 -2.18 -27.06
N GLY A 261 -9.18 -1.29 -26.53
CA GLY A 261 -8.84 -1.24 -25.11
C GLY A 261 -10.02 -1.03 -24.20
N LYS A 262 -10.30 -2.01 -23.34
CA LYS A 262 -11.34 -1.94 -22.30
C LYS A 262 -10.76 -1.59 -20.94
N MET A 263 -9.50 -1.97 -20.70
CA MET A 263 -8.85 -1.82 -19.40
C MET A 263 -7.34 -1.61 -19.57
N CYS A 264 -6.75 -0.82 -18.69
CA CYS A 264 -5.30 -0.64 -18.61
C CYS A 264 -4.82 -0.90 -17.18
N ILE A 265 -3.88 -1.81 -17.05
CA ILE A 265 -3.17 -2.11 -15.81
C ILE A 265 -1.94 -1.20 -15.76
N VAL A 266 -1.84 -0.39 -14.71
CA VAL A 266 -0.70 0.52 -14.50
C VAL A 266 0.07 0.02 -13.28
N VAL A 267 1.34 -0.28 -13.48
CA VAL A 267 2.21 -0.76 -12.41
C VAL A 267 3.35 0.24 -12.24
N ASP A 268 3.33 0.95 -11.13
CA ASP A 268 4.49 1.76 -10.73
C ASP A 268 5.49 0.89 -9.99
N GLU A 269 6.78 1.16 -10.17
CA GLU A 269 7.88 0.30 -9.72
C GLU A 269 7.73 -1.17 -10.19
N ALA A 270 7.49 -1.35 -11.48
CA ALA A 270 7.29 -2.68 -12.09
C ALA A 270 8.48 -3.64 -11.87
N GLU A 271 9.65 -3.12 -11.54
CA GLU A 271 10.83 -3.90 -11.11
C GLU A 271 10.57 -4.77 -9.88
N LYS A 272 9.59 -4.45 -9.05
CA LYS A 272 9.18 -5.27 -7.89
C LYS A 272 8.63 -6.64 -8.28
N LEU A 273 8.12 -6.77 -9.50
CA LEU A 273 7.65 -8.05 -10.03
C LEU A 273 8.80 -8.98 -10.44
N GLY A 274 9.94 -8.40 -10.86
CA GLY A 274 11.09 -9.15 -11.38
C GLY A 274 10.79 -9.90 -12.67
N GLU A 275 11.74 -10.70 -13.12
CA GLU A 275 11.60 -11.57 -14.31
C GLU A 275 10.63 -12.73 -14.05
N ASP A 276 10.11 -13.33 -15.12
CA ASP A 276 9.16 -14.46 -15.11
C ASP A 276 7.90 -14.19 -14.26
N SER A 277 7.38 -12.98 -14.32
CA SER A 277 6.17 -12.61 -13.62
C SER A 277 4.91 -12.85 -14.46
N ILE A 278 3.76 -12.88 -13.78
CA ILE A 278 2.47 -13.03 -14.49
C ILE A 278 2.19 -11.87 -15.44
N ILE A 279 2.83 -10.71 -15.25
CA ILE A 279 2.66 -9.55 -16.13
C ILE A 279 3.14 -9.82 -17.56
N GLY A 280 4.15 -10.67 -17.73
CA GLY A 280 4.61 -11.12 -19.06
C GLY A 280 3.52 -11.90 -19.79
N LYS A 281 2.80 -12.79 -19.10
CA LYS A 281 1.65 -13.52 -19.69
C LYS A 281 0.50 -12.58 -20.04
N ILE A 282 0.21 -11.62 -19.16
CA ILE A 282 -0.80 -10.58 -19.45
C ILE A 282 -0.39 -9.77 -20.69
N ALA A 283 0.89 -9.44 -20.83
CA ALA A 283 1.39 -8.73 -22.00
C ALA A 283 1.27 -9.55 -23.31
N ALA A 284 1.49 -10.85 -23.24
CA ALA A 284 1.37 -11.73 -24.41
C ALA A 284 -0.08 -11.96 -24.85
N GLU A 285 -1.02 -12.03 -23.92
CA GLU A 285 -2.39 -12.44 -24.19
C GLU A 285 -3.44 -11.33 -24.07
N GLY A 286 -3.14 -10.28 -23.29
CA GLY A 286 -4.08 -9.23 -22.90
C GLY A 286 -4.72 -8.50 -24.06
N ARG A 287 -4.01 -8.36 -25.17
CA ARG A 287 -4.56 -7.74 -26.39
C ARG A 287 -5.89 -8.36 -26.83
N LYS A 288 -6.02 -9.69 -26.76
CA LYS A 288 -7.23 -10.41 -27.16
C LYS A 288 -8.48 -10.02 -26.36
N TYR A 289 -8.25 -9.48 -25.15
CA TYR A 289 -9.28 -9.09 -24.19
C TYR A 289 -9.38 -7.56 -24.01
N GLY A 290 -8.64 -6.81 -24.82
CA GLY A 290 -8.60 -5.35 -24.71
C GLY A 290 -7.88 -4.84 -23.46
N VAL A 291 -6.91 -5.59 -22.93
CA VAL A 291 -6.13 -5.24 -21.75
C VAL A 291 -4.78 -4.67 -22.16
N GLY A 292 -4.53 -3.41 -21.81
CA GLY A 292 -3.26 -2.73 -21.95
C GLY A 292 -2.47 -2.75 -20.63
N ILE A 293 -1.16 -2.49 -20.71
CA ILE A 293 -0.27 -2.37 -19.56
C ILE A 293 0.54 -1.09 -19.69
N ILE A 294 0.66 -0.33 -18.62
CA ILE A 294 1.66 0.74 -18.46
C ILE A 294 2.58 0.32 -17.32
N ALA A 295 3.80 -0.08 -17.65
CA ALA A 295 4.83 -0.41 -16.67
C ALA A 295 5.79 0.76 -16.50
N ILE A 296 5.99 1.17 -15.27
CA ILE A 296 6.86 2.27 -14.89
C ILE A 296 7.97 1.70 -14.01
N ALA A 297 9.23 1.95 -14.37
CA ALA A 297 10.38 1.43 -13.65
C ALA A 297 11.56 2.41 -13.64
N GLN A 298 12.49 2.21 -12.75
CA GLN A 298 13.77 2.95 -12.80
C GLN A 298 14.72 2.31 -13.80
N ARG A 299 14.74 0.96 -13.87
CA ARG A 299 15.64 0.18 -14.71
C ARG A 299 14.86 -0.69 -15.70
N ALA A 300 15.18 -0.56 -16.98
CA ALA A 300 14.56 -1.38 -18.02
C ALA A 300 14.91 -2.87 -17.92
N LYS A 301 16.14 -3.19 -17.49
CA LYS A 301 16.59 -4.57 -17.32
C LYS A 301 15.78 -5.34 -16.28
N SER A 302 15.28 -4.68 -15.24
CA SER A 302 14.51 -5.30 -14.15
C SER A 302 13.02 -5.50 -14.47
N ILE A 303 12.54 -5.01 -15.61
CA ILE A 303 11.18 -5.28 -16.09
C ILE A 303 11.16 -6.67 -16.73
N ASP A 304 10.06 -7.40 -16.53
CA ASP A 304 9.82 -8.68 -17.20
C ASP A 304 10.12 -8.63 -18.69
N LYS A 305 10.88 -9.62 -19.18
CA LYS A 305 11.37 -9.67 -20.56
C LYS A 305 10.23 -9.72 -21.58
N ASP A 306 9.18 -10.49 -21.30
CA ASP A 306 8.08 -10.66 -22.24
C ASP A 306 7.24 -9.38 -22.31
N LEU A 307 7.00 -8.70 -21.19
CA LEU A 307 6.36 -7.40 -21.20
C LEU A 307 7.18 -6.37 -21.99
N ARG A 308 8.49 -6.29 -21.77
CA ARG A 308 9.38 -5.35 -22.44
C ARG A 308 9.44 -5.58 -23.94
N ASN A 309 9.50 -6.83 -24.36
CA ASN A 309 9.55 -7.21 -25.80
C ASN A 309 8.19 -7.03 -26.48
N ASN A 310 7.09 -7.20 -25.75
CA ASN A 310 5.75 -7.00 -26.29
C ASN A 310 5.29 -5.53 -26.20
N ALA A 311 6.02 -4.63 -25.54
CA ALA A 311 5.63 -3.23 -25.46
C ALA A 311 5.71 -2.56 -26.85
N SER A 312 4.57 -2.07 -27.34
CA SER A 312 4.51 -1.33 -28.61
C SER A 312 5.04 0.10 -28.47
N VAL A 313 5.12 0.61 -27.24
CA VAL A 313 5.65 1.94 -26.92
C VAL A 313 6.66 1.81 -25.79
N PHE A 314 7.86 2.34 -26.02
CA PHE A 314 8.92 2.42 -25.05
C PHE A 314 9.34 3.87 -24.88
N ILE A 315 9.30 4.39 -23.64
CA ILE A 315 9.67 5.78 -23.33
C ILE A 315 10.76 5.76 -22.27
N SER A 316 11.91 6.32 -22.61
CA SER A 316 13.00 6.46 -21.66
C SER A 316 13.26 7.92 -21.34
N PHE A 317 13.23 8.23 -20.07
CA PHE A 317 13.77 9.47 -19.50
C PHE A 317 15.29 9.37 -19.31
N CYS A 318 15.90 10.34 -18.65
CA CYS A 318 17.33 10.37 -18.38
C CYS A 318 17.81 9.06 -17.72
N GLN A 319 18.94 8.55 -18.24
CA GLN A 319 19.66 7.39 -17.70
C GLN A 319 21.13 7.74 -17.58
N ARG A 320 21.73 7.60 -16.42
CA ARG A 320 23.14 7.92 -16.15
C ARG A 320 23.97 6.72 -15.75
N GLU A 321 23.34 5.71 -15.15
CA GLU A 321 23.99 4.47 -14.77
C GLU A 321 24.51 3.77 -16.04
N PRO A 322 25.82 3.46 -16.16
CA PRO A 322 26.44 3.05 -17.43
C PRO A 322 25.87 1.79 -18.04
N GLU A 323 25.52 0.78 -17.26
CA GLU A 323 24.96 -0.47 -17.77
C GLU A 323 23.55 -0.29 -18.29
N GLU A 324 22.70 0.44 -17.56
CA GLU A 324 21.34 0.72 -17.94
C GLU A 324 21.28 1.64 -19.16
N LEU A 325 22.13 2.66 -19.18
CA LEU A 325 22.29 3.57 -20.30
C LEU A 325 22.65 2.82 -21.60
N ASN A 326 23.62 1.89 -21.52
CA ASN A 326 24.01 1.06 -22.66
C ASN A 326 22.86 0.15 -23.11
N TYR A 327 22.19 -0.46 -22.15
CA TYR A 327 21.08 -1.36 -22.43
C TYR A 327 19.91 -0.64 -23.11
N VAL A 328 19.47 0.48 -22.55
CA VAL A 328 18.34 1.26 -23.10
C VAL A 328 18.71 1.87 -24.45
N ALA A 329 19.94 2.38 -24.62
CA ALA A 329 20.41 2.91 -25.89
C ALA A 329 20.42 1.84 -26.97
N ASN A 330 20.91 0.63 -26.65
CA ASN A 330 20.89 -0.52 -27.55
C ASN A 330 19.46 -0.94 -27.94
N PHE A 331 18.57 -1.02 -26.95
CA PHE A 331 17.16 -1.37 -27.16
C PHE A 331 16.47 -0.38 -28.12
N ILE A 332 16.66 0.92 -27.92
CA ILE A 332 16.06 1.98 -28.75
C ILE A 332 16.71 2.05 -30.14
N ALA A 333 18.02 1.85 -30.22
CA ALA A 333 18.76 1.96 -31.48
C ALA A 333 18.65 0.71 -32.39
N GLY A 334 18.29 -0.44 -31.81
CA GLY A 334 18.23 -1.73 -32.51
C GLY A 334 19.60 -2.34 -32.81
N GLY A 335 20.64 -2.00 -32.03
CA GLY A 335 22.00 -2.56 -32.15
C GLY A 335 23.08 -1.64 -31.57
N ASN A 336 24.20 -2.24 -31.13
CA ASN A 336 25.30 -1.54 -30.43
C ASN A 336 26.27 -0.81 -31.38
N GLU A 337 26.33 -1.22 -32.63
CA GLU A 337 27.36 -0.75 -33.58
C GLU A 337 26.88 0.39 -34.46
N SER A 338 25.65 0.80 -34.32
CA SER A 338 25.05 1.84 -35.14
C SER A 338 25.43 3.24 -34.65
N ARG A 339 25.63 4.18 -35.61
CA ARG A 339 25.71 5.60 -35.30
C ARG A 339 24.54 6.08 -34.43
N ARG A 340 23.36 5.50 -34.64
CA ARG A 340 22.13 5.73 -33.89
C ARG A 340 22.30 5.38 -32.41
N PHE A 341 23.02 4.31 -32.07
CA PHE A 341 23.31 3.94 -30.69
C PHE A 341 24.08 5.05 -29.97
N ILE A 342 25.13 5.58 -30.58
CA ILE A 342 25.94 6.66 -30.00
C ILE A 342 25.09 7.90 -29.80
N GLU A 343 24.24 8.23 -30.75
CA GLU A 343 23.36 9.38 -30.69
C GLU A 343 22.31 9.24 -29.56
N VAL A 344 21.62 8.10 -29.50
CA VAL A 344 20.62 7.80 -28.45
C VAL A 344 21.27 7.79 -27.07
N LYS A 345 22.43 7.15 -26.92
CA LYS A 345 23.16 7.08 -25.65
C LYS A 345 23.53 8.48 -25.12
N LYS A 346 24.04 9.36 -25.98
CA LYS A 346 24.33 10.73 -25.63
C LYS A 346 23.07 11.52 -25.26
N ALA A 347 21.96 11.32 -25.99
CA ALA A 347 20.68 11.96 -25.70
C ALA A 347 20.17 11.55 -24.31
N LEU A 348 20.07 10.24 -24.05
CA LEU A 348 19.60 9.70 -22.77
C LEU A 348 20.35 10.28 -21.57
N ARG A 349 21.68 10.40 -21.68
CA ARG A 349 22.52 10.94 -20.61
C ARG A 349 22.25 12.41 -20.31
N ASN A 350 21.82 13.20 -21.31
CA ASN A 350 21.69 14.66 -21.23
C ASN A 350 20.25 15.14 -21.22
N LEU A 351 19.26 14.26 -21.14
CA LEU A 351 17.86 14.65 -21.03
C LEU A 351 17.61 15.44 -19.75
N GLY A 352 16.96 16.56 -19.85
CA GLY A 352 16.45 17.31 -18.70
C GLY A 352 15.14 16.74 -18.18
N CYS A 353 14.72 17.20 -17.01
CA CYS A 353 13.45 16.80 -16.40
C CYS A 353 12.27 17.09 -17.34
N GLY A 354 11.38 16.14 -17.51
CA GLY A 354 10.21 16.21 -18.38
C GLY A 354 10.49 16.00 -19.88
N PHE A 355 11.72 15.62 -20.24
CA PHE A 355 12.05 15.19 -21.59
C PHE A 355 12.32 13.67 -21.59
N GLY A 356 11.80 12.99 -22.60
CA GLY A 356 12.04 11.55 -22.81
C GLY A 356 12.22 11.22 -24.27
N ILE A 357 12.91 10.10 -24.54
CA ILE A 357 12.96 9.50 -25.87
C ILE A 357 11.77 8.56 -26.00
N PHE A 358 10.95 8.83 -26.98
CA PHE A 358 9.87 7.95 -27.42
C PHE A 358 10.40 7.01 -28.51
N SER A 359 10.16 5.74 -28.35
CA SER A 359 10.42 4.70 -29.34
C SER A 359 9.20 3.80 -29.47
N ALA A 360 8.75 3.55 -30.68
CA ALA A 360 7.66 2.63 -30.95
C ALA A 360 7.99 1.80 -32.19
N PHE A 361 7.43 0.61 -32.22
CA PHE A 361 7.66 -0.31 -33.35
C PHE A 361 7.22 0.35 -34.67
N GLY A 362 8.11 0.39 -35.63
CA GLY A 362 7.90 1.01 -36.94
C GLY A 362 8.12 2.53 -37.00
N ASP A 363 8.37 3.20 -35.87
CA ASP A 363 8.64 4.64 -35.81
C ASP A 363 10.12 4.94 -35.54
N GLU A 364 10.63 6.05 -36.09
CA GLU A 364 11.93 6.55 -35.66
C GLU A 364 11.87 7.09 -34.21
N PRO A 365 12.84 6.77 -33.35
CA PRO A 365 12.94 7.35 -32.04
C PRO A 365 12.98 8.87 -32.10
N CYS A 366 12.28 9.52 -31.16
CA CYS A 366 12.26 10.97 -31.10
C CYS A 366 12.22 11.46 -29.65
N ILE A 367 12.77 12.64 -29.39
CA ILE A 367 12.67 13.29 -28.09
C ILE A 367 11.37 14.05 -27.98
N ILE A 368 10.71 13.91 -26.84
CA ILE A 368 9.45 14.54 -26.53
C ILE A 368 9.60 15.32 -25.23
N LYS A 369 9.11 16.56 -25.21
CA LYS A 369 8.88 17.32 -23.99
C LYS A 369 7.45 17.10 -23.56
N PHE A 370 7.27 16.49 -22.39
CA PHE A 370 5.94 16.22 -21.84
C PHE A 370 5.36 17.45 -21.15
N LYS A 371 4.04 17.60 -21.20
CA LYS A 371 3.33 18.59 -20.43
C LYS A 371 3.42 18.27 -18.94
N ARG A 372 3.29 19.29 -18.10
CA ARG A 372 3.14 19.07 -16.67
C ARG A 372 1.69 18.69 -16.37
N ALA A 373 1.49 17.54 -15.74
CA ALA A 373 0.17 17.14 -15.25
C ALA A 373 -0.26 18.10 -14.12
N LYS A 374 -1.53 18.49 -14.12
CA LYS A 374 -2.11 19.14 -12.96
C LYS A 374 -2.25 18.07 -11.86
N ARG A 375 -1.78 18.35 -10.66
CA ARG A 375 -2.02 17.52 -9.48
C ARG A 375 -3.38 17.88 -8.93
N GLY A 376 -4.18 16.86 -8.59
CA GLY A 376 -5.39 16.98 -7.81
C GLY A 376 -5.07 17.17 -6.32
N ARG A 377 -6.11 17.33 -5.51
CA ARG A 377 -5.99 17.25 -4.05
C ARG A 377 -6.04 15.78 -3.62
N LYS A 378 -5.32 15.44 -2.55
CA LYS A 378 -5.47 14.11 -1.92
C LYS A 378 -6.87 14.01 -1.31
N ARG A 379 -7.52 12.87 -1.43
CA ARG A 379 -8.84 12.68 -0.79
C ARG A 379 -8.75 12.81 0.73
N ILE A 380 -9.71 13.50 1.31
CA ILE A 380 -9.79 13.71 2.77
C ILE A 380 -9.82 12.37 3.51
N GLU A 381 -10.60 11.42 3.03
CA GLU A 381 -10.74 10.10 3.66
C GLU A 381 -9.42 9.33 3.71
N TYR A 382 -8.58 9.48 2.69
CA TYR A 382 -7.25 8.88 2.70
C TYR A 382 -6.34 9.54 3.74
N ILE A 383 -6.36 10.87 3.82
CA ILE A 383 -5.58 11.62 4.81
C ILE A 383 -6.03 11.23 6.21
N LEU A 384 -7.34 11.27 6.47
CA LEU A 384 -7.92 10.89 7.76
C LEU A 384 -7.67 9.43 8.09
N GLY A 385 -7.78 8.53 7.11
CA GLY A 385 -7.48 7.11 7.30
C GLY A 385 -6.06 6.85 7.81
N ASN A 386 -5.08 7.64 7.40
CA ASN A 386 -3.71 7.52 7.90
C ASN A 386 -3.50 8.22 9.25
N LEU A 387 -4.16 9.35 9.47
CA LEU A 387 -4.02 10.11 10.71
C LEU A 387 -4.73 9.44 11.89
N LEU A 388 -5.89 8.84 11.67
CA LEU A 388 -6.73 8.24 12.72
C LEU A 388 -6.27 6.83 13.15
N LEU A 389 -5.00 6.48 12.93
CA LEU A 389 -4.31 5.39 13.64
C LEU A 389 -4.18 5.73 15.13
N GLU A 390 -4.11 7.03 15.45
CA GLU A 390 -4.16 7.58 16.79
C GLU A 390 -5.44 8.43 16.96
N PRO A 391 -5.95 8.57 18.20
CA PRO A 391 -7.11 9.39 18.44
C PRO A 391 -6.81 10.87 18.16
N LEU A 392 -7.66 11.53 17.37
CA LEU A 392 -7.58 12.95 17.07
C LEU A 392 -8.89 13.66 17.45
N SER A 393 -8.76 14.85 18.03
CA SER A 393 -9.91 15.73 18.26
C SER A 393 -10.39 16.38 16.96
N SER A 394 -11.65 16.81 16.95
CA SER A 394 -12.23 17.57 15.84
C SER A 394 -11.35 18.78 15.45
N ILE A 395 -10.83 19.51 16.46
CA ILE A 395 -9.96 20.68 16.23
C ILE A 395 -8.66 20.29 15.51
N GLN A 396 -8.03 19.19 15.93
CA GLN A 396 -6.79 18.71 15.30
C GLN A 396 -7.03 18.29 13.85
N ILE A 397 -8.13 17.60 13.59
CA ILE A 397 -8.52 17.19 12.22
C ILE A 397 -8.72 18.42 11.35
N HIS A 398 -9.51 19.41 11.81
CA HIS A 398 -9.74 20.63 11.07
C HIS A 398 -8.45 21.41 10.79
N ASN A 399 -7.55 21.53 11.78
CA ASN A 399 -6.27 22.23 11.58
C ASN A 399 -5.41 21.55 10.51
N VAL A 400 -5.29 20.23 10.53
CA VAL A 400 -4.48 19.48 9.56
C VAL A 400 -5.07 19.62 8.15
N LEU A 401 -6.38 19.40 7.99
CA LEU A 401 -7.02 19.41 6.68
C LEU A 401 -7.17 20.82 6.10
N SER A 402 -7.38 21.85 6.94
CA SER A 402 -7.39 23.24 6.47
C SER A 402 -6.01 23.68 5.97
N ASN A 403 -4.92 23.21 6.57
CA ASN A 403 -3.56 23.44 6.06
C ASN A 403 -3.31 22.74 4.70
N GLU A 404 -4.01 21.62 4.42
CA GLU A 404 -4.01 20.96 3.11
C GLU A 404 -4.95 21.65 2.11
N GLY A 405 -5.70 22.67 2.54
CA GLY A 405 -6.55 23.54 1.71
C GLY A 405 -7.99 23.05 1.55
N TYR A 406 -8.50 22.20 2.44
CA TYR A 406 -9.90 21.79 2.48
C TYR A 406 -10.75 22.77 3.30
N SER A 407 -12.00 22.99 2.87
CA SER A 407 -12.98 23.79 3.59
C SER A 407 -13.60 22.98 4.75
N GLU A 408 -14.17 23.70 5.73
CA GLU A 408 -14.90 23.06 6.86
C GLU A 408 -16.05 22.19 6.37
N GLU A 409 -16.74 22.61 5.31
CA GLU A 409 -17.85 21.86 4.72
C GLU A 409 -17.37 20.53 4.12
N GLU A 410 -16.27 20.54 3.33
CA GLU A 410 -15.67 19.33 2.76
C GLU A 410 -15.23 18.36 3.86
N ILE A 411 -14.63 18.87 4.94
CA ILE A 411 -14.20 18.07 6.10
C ILE A 411 -15.42 17.46 6.79
N GLY A 412 -16.46 18.24 7.04
CA GLY A 412 -17.69 17.77 7.69
C GLY A 412 -18.39 16.67 6.90
N VAL A 413 -18.50 16.82 5.58
CA VAL A 413 -19.10 15.80 4.69
C VAL A 413 -18.28 14.51 4.71
N ALA A 414 -16.94 14.61 4.64
CA ALA A 414 -16.07 13.44 4.66
C ALA A 414 -16.15 12.69 5.99
N LEU A 415 -16.11 13.40 7.14
CA LEU A 415 -16.26 12.79 8.47
C LEU A 415 -17.61 12.10 8.63
N SER A 416 -18.71 12.72 8.18
CA SER A 416 -20.04 12.13 8.25
C SER A 416 -20.10 10.82 7.43
N ARG A 417 -19.60 10.84 6.20
CA ARG A 417 -19.57 9.65 5.35
C ARG A 417 -18.72 8.53 5.97
N MET A 418 -17.53 8.85 6.50
CA MET A 418 -16.67 7.85 7.13
C MET A 418 -17.30 7.24 8.39
N LEU A 419 -18.09 8.01 9.14
CA LEU A 419 -18.88 7.50 10.28
C LEU A 419 -20.00 6.58 9.82
N ASP A 420 -20.75 6.96 8.78
CA ASP A 420 -21.85 6.16 8.22
C ASP A 420 -21.35 4.83 7.64
N GLU A 421 -20.20 4.85 6.97
CA GLU A 421 -19.53 3.67 6.43
C GLU A 421 -18.78 2.85 7.51
N ARG A 422 -18.80 3.29 8.76
CA ARG A 422 -18.08 2.69 9.89
C ARG A 422 -16.57 2.55 9.68
N MET A 423 -16.00 3.44 8.90
CA MET A 423 -14.54 3.52 8.72
C MET A 423 -13.83 4.15 9.92
N ILE A 424 -14.55 5.00 10.64
CA ILE A 424 -14.12 5.66 11.87
C ILE A 424 -15.22 5.59 12.92
N VAL A 425 -14.85 5.78 14.17
CA VAL A 425 -15.76 5.94 15.29
C VAL A 425 -15.51 7.29 15.96
N SER A 426 -16.52 7.84 16.64
CA SER A 426 -16.37 9.07 17.42
C SER A 426 -17.07 8.94 18.77
N HIS A 427 -16.53 9.66 19.75
CA HIS A 427 -17.14 9.86 21.06
C HIS A 427 -16.90 11.29 21.52
N GLU A 428 -17.85 11.85 22.28
CA GLU A 428 -17.78 13.20 22.82
C GLU A 428 -17.52 13.15 24.32
N PHE A 429 -16.37 13.70 24.74
CA PHE A 429 -16.00 13.78 26.14
C PHE A 429 -16.44 15.12 26.75
N GLY A 430 -17.09 15.07 27.91
CA GLY A 430 -17.69 16.25 28.53
C GLY A 430 -16.73 17.11 29.37
N SER A 431 -15.58 16.57 29.78
CA SER A 431 -14.71 17.21 30.77
C SER A 431 -13.21 16.95 30.52
N GLY A 432 -12.36 17.70 31.27
CA GLY A 432 -10.91 17.53 31.28
C GLY A 432 -10.19 17.98 30.00
N ARG A 433 -8.91 17.62 29.90
CA ARG A 433 -8.05 17.93 28.74
C ARG A 433 -8.51 17.27 27.45
N VAL A 434 -9.40 16.29 27.53
CA VAL A 434 -9.98 15.56 26.39
C VAL A 434 -11.37 16.07 26.03
N LYS A 435 -11.84 17.21 26.59
CA LYS A 435 -13.16 17.77 26.28
C LYS A 435 -13.35 17.98 24.78
N GLY A 436 -14.49 17.53 24.24
CA GLY A 436 -14.88 17.66 22.83
C GLY A 436 -15.00 16.32 22.12
N ARG A 437 -15.24 16.39 20.81
CA ARG A 437 -15.41 15.20 19.98
C ARG A 437 -14.07 14.69 19.46
N TRP A 438 -13.85 13.40 19.66
CA TRP A 438 -12.66 12.68 19.23
C TRP A 438 -13.02 11.58 18.27
N TYR A 439 -12.08 11.24 17.41
CA TYR A 439 -12.23 10.25 16.34
C TYR A 439 -11.08 9.26 16.38
N LEU A 440 -11.37 8.02 16.01
CA LEU A 440 -10.41 6.91 15.90
C LEU A 440 -10.90 5.90 14.87
N ARG A 441 -10.03 5.06 14.37
CA ARG A 441 -10.46 3.85 13.64
C ARG A 441 -11.23 2.91 14.56
N PRO A 442 -12.27 2.19 14.07
CA PRO A 442 -13.06 1.29 14.90
C PRO A 442 -12.20 0.14 15.44
N GLY A 443 -12.34 -0.13 16.73
CA GLY A 443 -11.79 -1.29 17.41
C GLY A 443 -12.81 -2.41 17.59
N ILE A 444 -12.63 -3.22 18.63
CA ILE A 444 -13.48 -4.38 18.93
C ILE A 444 -14.64 -4.02 19.88
N ASN A 445 -14.44 -2.98 20.72
CA ASN A 445 -15.35 -2.58 21.77
C ASN A 445 -16.24 -1.40 21.33
N SER A 446 -16.94 -0.77 22.28
CA SER A 446 -17.71 0.44 21.99
C SER A 446 -16.78 1.63 21.63
N PRO A 447 -17.26 2.60 20.82
CA PRO A 447 -16.48 3.78 20.47
C PRO A 447 -15.91 4.53 21.69
N GLU A 448 -16.69 4.65 22.75
CA GLU A 448 -16.28 5.25 24.03
C GLU A 448 -15.11 4.50 24.65
N HIS A 449 -15.20 3.18 24.73
CA HIS A 449 -14.16 2.34 25.31
C HIS A 449 -12.87 2.42 24.49
N ASP A 450 -12.94 2.21 23.16
CA ASP A 450 -11.77 2.20 22.31
C ASP A 450 -11.03 3.55 22.29
N LEU A 451 -11.77 4.65 22.27
CA LEU A 451 -11.20 6.00 22.37
C LEU A 451 -10.58 6.28 23.73
N SER A 452 -11.25 5.90 24.83
CA SER A 452 -10.70 6.08 26.18
C SER A 452 -9.40 5.30 26.36
N VAL A 453 -9.37 4.04 25.96
CA VAL A 453 -8.17 3.19 26.02
C VAL A 453 -7.03 3.79 25.21
N ALA A 454 -7.30 4.27 23.99
CA ALA A 454 -6.28 4.89 23.15
C ALA A 454 -5.75 6.20 23.75
N LEU A 455 -6.62 7.05 24.30
CA LEU A 455 -6.23 8.30 24.96
C LEU A 455 -5.43 8.06 26.24
N ILE A 456 -5.82 7.08 27.06
CA ILE A 456 -5.07 6.64 28.24
C ILE A 456 -3.68 6.15 27.84
N SER A 457 -3.60 5.28 26.84
CA SER A 457 -2.33 4.77 26.32
C SER A 457 -1.42 5.89 25.82
N ASN A 458 -1.95 6.88 25.10
CA ASN A 458 -1.19 8.05 24.65
C ASN A 458 -0.70 8.93 25.82
N ALA A 459 -1.52 9.12 26.85
CA ALA A 459 -1.15 9.89 28.04
C ALA A 459 0.02 9.21 28.79
N ILE A 460 -0.05 7.89 28.97
CA ILE A 460 1.03 7.08 29.56
C ILE A 460 2.30 7.14 28.71
N GLY A 461 2.19 7.01 27.40
CA GLY A 461 3.33 7.10 26.48
C GLY A 461 4.03 8.47 26.53
N LYS A 462 3.27 9.57 26.65
CA LYS A 462 3.81 10.94 26.83
C LYS A 462 4.52 11.14 28.16
N SER A 463 4.19 10.38 29.20
CA SER A 463 4.93 10.39 30.47
C SER A 463 6.25 9.60 30.43
N GLY A 464 6.62 9.05 29.27
CA GLY A 464 7.87 8.29 29.06
C GLY A 464 7.75 6.81 29.42
N ILE A 465 6.58 6.32 29.82
CA ILE A 465 6.35 4.93 30.18
C ILE A 465 6.01 4.13 28.91
N ARG A 466 6.77 3.05 28.67
CA ARG A 466 6.44 2.10 27.61
C ARG A 466 5.13 1.37 27.93
N ASN A 467 4.19 1.39 26.99
CA ASN A 467 2.93 0.67 27.12
C ASN A 467 2.51 0.03 25.78
N ILE A 468 1.56 -0.90 25.84
CA ILE A 468 0.93 -1.51 24.66
C ILE A 468 -0.57 -1.66 24.93
N ILE A 469 -1.39 -1.38 23.92
CA ILE A 469 -2.81 -1.74 23.93
C ILE A 469 -2.92 -3.23 23.63
N HIS A 470 -3.64 -3.96 24.49
CA HIS A 470 -3.73 -5.41 24.40
C HIS A 470 -5.05 -5.83 23.75
N ASN A 471 -5.04 -6.00 22.44
CA ASN A 471 -6.21 -6.34 21.63
C ASN A 471 -6.62 -7.83 21.69
N LYS A 472 -6.56 -8.47 22.86
CA LYS A 472 -7.05 -9.85 23.02
C LYS A 472 -8.32 -9.88 23.87
N PRO A 473 -9.29 -10.74 23.55
CA PRO A 473 -10.58 -10.81 24.27
C PRO A 473 -10.48 -11.09 25.77
N PHE A 474 -9.37 -11.68 26.20
CA PHE A 474 -9.12 -12.09 27.59
C PHE A 474 -7.92 -11.41 28.24
N GLY A 475 -7.32 -10.38 27.61
CA GLY A 475 -6.21 -9.61 28.16
C GLY A 475 -6.66 -8.30 28.80
N PRO A 476 -5.78 -7.56 29.52
CA PRO A 476 -6.07 -6.23 29.99
C PRO A 476 -6.14 -5.24 28.81
N ASP A 477 -6.80 -4.09 29.00
CA ASP A 477 -6.91 -3.09 27.92
C ASP A 477 -5.54 -2.50 27.57
N ILE A 478 -4.71 -2.20 28.58
CA ILE A 478 -3.35 -1.68 28.40
C ILE A 478 -2.39 -2.41 29.33
N ILE A 479 -1.18 -2.66 28.88
CA ILE A 479 -0.06 -3.12 29.70
C ILE A 479 1.01 -2.03 29.71
N ALA A 480 1.31 -1.47 30.88
CA ALA A 480 2.38 -0.51 31.10
C ALA A 480 3.60 -1.21 31.71
N PHE A 481 4.80 -0.82 31.27
CA PHE A 481 6.07 -1.41 31.71
C PHE A 481 6.81 -0.41 32.59
N LEU A 482 6.89 -0.69 33.88
CA LEU A 482 7.65 0.07 34.86
C LEU A 482 8.96 -0.64 35.21
N ASP A 483 9.90 0.06 35.87
CA ASP A 483 11.18 -0.48 36.29
C ASP A 483 11.07 -1.73 37.20
N ARG A 484 9.99 -1.82 37.99
CA ARG A 484 9.74 -2.92 38.94
C ARG A 484 8.66 -3.91 38.49
N GLY A 485 8.26 -3.92 37.22
CA GLY A 485 7.30 -4.89 36.73
C GLY A 485 6.28 -4.34 35.72
N ARG A 486 5.21 -5.10 35.53
CA ARG A 486 4.14 -4.77 34.58
C ARG A 486 2.86 -4.43 35.33
N ILE A 487 2.20 -3.37 34.90
CA ILE A 487 0.87 -2.97 35.40
C ILE A 487 -0.15 -3.26 34.32
N ALA A 488 -1.22 -3.96 34.66
CA ALA A 488 -2.42 -4.07 33.86
C ALA A 488 -3.32 -2.86 34.12
N ILE A 489 -3.86 -2.25 33.08
CA ILE A 489 -4.78 -1.13 33.17
C ILE A 489 -6.07 -1.54 32.47
N GLU A 490 -7.18 -1.41 33.19
CA GLU A 490 -8.52 -1.72 32.72
C GLU A 490 -9.35 -0.42 32.71
N TYR A 491 -10.08 -0.19 31.62
CA TYR A 491 -11.02 0.90 31.50
C TYR A 491 -12.46 0.37 31.50
N GLU A 492 -13.28 0.85 32.44
CA GLU A 492 -14.66 0.40 32.58
C GLU A 492 -15.65 1.54 32.32
N THR A 493 -16.57 1.29 31.39
CA THR A 493 -17.67 2.23 31.06
C THR A 493 -18.89 2.10 32.00
N GLY A 494 -18.86 1.16 32.93
CA GLY A 494 -19.98 0.88 33.85
C GLY A 494 -21.13 0.05 33.24
N ARG A 495 -21.04 -0.33 31.99
CA ARG A 495 -22.10 -1.11 31.29
C ARG A 495 -22.08 -2.60 31.62
N LYS A 496 -20.96 -3.10 32.14
CA LYS A 496 -20.82 -4.52 32.54
C LYS A 496 -21.39 -4.77 33.93
N ASP A 497 -21.72 -6.03 34.21
CA ASP A 497 -22.03 -6.49 35.55
C ASP A 497 -20.79 -6.35 36.43
N ILE A 498 -20.96 -5.67 37.59
CA ILE A 498 -19.86 -5.35 38.51
C ILE A 498 -19.16 -6.60 39.04
N GLN A 499 -19.92 -7.68 39.29
CA GLN A 499 -19.34 -8.95 39.76
C GLN A 499 -18.41 -9.61 38.70
N LYS A 500 -18.74 -9.44 37.42
CA LYS A 500 -17.86 -9.87 36.34
C LYS A 500 -16.60 -9.02 36.27
N SER A 501 -16.71 -7.68 36.46
CA SER A 501 -15.55 -6.81 36.52
C SER A 501 -14.64 -7.15 37.70
N ILE A 502 -15.19 -7.43 38.88
CA ILE A 502 -14.44 -7.87 40.09
C ILE A 502 -13.69 -9.18 39.79
N SER A 503 -14.38 -10.18 39.24
CA SER A 503 -13.78 -11.48 38.89
C SER A 503 -12.63 -11.34 37.89
N MET A 504 -12.79 -10.45 36.93
CA MET A 504 -11.76 -10.12 35.94
C MET A 504 -10.55 -9.47 36.63
N LEU A 505 -10.76 -8.46 37.47
CA LEU A 505 -9.68 -7.77 38.20
C LEU A 505 -8.88 -8.75 39.07
N HIS A 506 -9.54 -9.67 39.78
CA HIS A 506 -8.87 -10.70 40.54
C HIS A 506 -8.02 -11.63 39.66
N SER A 507 -8.50 -11.96 38.46
CA SER A 507 -7.68 -12.72 37.49
C SER A 507 -6.44 -11.94 37.06
N ARG A 508 -6.59 -10.62 36.80
CA ARG A 508 -5.46 -9.75 36.43
C ARG A 508 -4.42 -9.64 37.54
N LEU A 509 -4.85 -9.51 38.81
CA LEU A 509 -3.93 -9.45 39.95
C LEU A 509 -3.10 -10.73 40.14
N ARG A 510 -3.54 -11.88 39.60
CA ARG A 510 -2.74 -13.11 39.59
C ARG A 510 -1.64 -13.12 38.53
N GLU A 511 -1.84 -12.39 37.43
CA GLU A 511 -0.92 -12.38 36.28
C GLU A 511 0.02 -11.17 36.28
N TYR A 512 -0.40 -10.06 36.91
CA TYR A 512 0.31 -8.77 36.90
C TYR A 512 0.62 -8.31 38.32
N ASN A 513 1.74 -7.63 38.50
CA ASN A 513 2.17 -7.14 39.82
C ASN A 513 1.16 -6.13 40.43
N LYS A 514 0.57 -5.34 39.56
CA LYS A 514 -0.41 -4.31 39.91
C LYS A 514 -1.50 -4.22 38.83
N VAL A 515 -2.68 -3.75 39.24
CA VAL A 515 -3.80 -3.44 38.35
C VAL A 515 -4.32 -2.04 38.64
N LEU A 516 -4.36 -1.17 37.65
CA LEU A 516 -5.02 0.15 37.73
C LEU A 516 -6.40 0.07 37.09
N LEU A 517 -7.42 0.41 37.81
CA LEU A 517 -8.79 0.50 37.33
C LEU A 517 -9.15 1.96 37.06
N ILE A 518 -9.46 2.31 35.83
CA ILE A 518 -9.96 3.63 35.43
C ILE A 518 -11.42 3.47 35.04
N VAL A 519 -12.30 4.28 35.60
CA VAL A 519 -13.75 4.15 35.45
C VAL A 519 -14.35 5.46 34.92
N TYR A 520 -15.34 5.34 34.04
CA TYR A 520 -16.15 6.48 33.61
C TYR A 520 -16.74 7.22 34.82
N ASP A 521 -16.68 8.54 34.82
CA ASP A 521 -16.96 9.40 35.97
C ASP A 521 -18.34 9.15 36.62
N GLY A 522 -19.37 8.92 35.81
CA GLY A 522 -20.73 8.66 36.26
C GLY A 522 -20.92 7.33 37.02
N GLU A 523 -19.97 6.41 36.89
CA GLU A 523 -20.08 5.06 37.42
C GLU A 523 -19.10 4.79 38.60
N ILE A 524 -18.22 5.73 38.94
CA ILE A 524 -17.14 5.52 39.90
C ILE A 524 -17.62 5.07 41.29
N GLU A 525 -18.70 5.66 41.80
CA GLU A 525 -19.23 5.35 43.12
C GLU A 525 -19.68 3.89 43.23
N ARG A 526 -20.19 3.32 42.16
CA ARG A 526 -20.57 1.91 42.08
C ARG A 526 -19.39 0.97 42.35
N TYR A 527 -18.21 1.30 41.82
CA TYR A 527 -17.00 0.51 42.03
C TYR A 527 -16.38 0.72 43.40
N ARG A 528 -16.45 1.97 43.94
CA ARG A 528 -15.97 2.29 45.27
C ARG A 528 -16.80 1.64 46.37
N LEU A 529 -18.12 1.51 46.19
CA LEU A 529 -19.02 0.81 47.13
C LEU A 529 -18.66 -0.68 47.27
N GLU A 530 -18.09 -1.29 46.22
CA GLU A 530 -17.59 -2.68 46.25
C GLU A 530 -16.14 -2.77 46.80
N GLY A 531 -15.58 -1.71 47.32
CA GLY A 531 -14.25 -1.67 47.93
C GLY A 531 -13.10 -1.64 46.94
N LEU A 532 -13.36 -1.33 45.66
CA LEU A 532 -12.33 -1.24 44.61
C LEU A 532 -11.69 0.15 44.60
N ASN A 533 -10.35 0.20 44.57
CA ASN A 533 -9.63 1.44 44.32
C ASN A 533 -9.69 1.77 42.84
N ALA A 534 -10.50 2.76 42.48
CA ALA A 534 -10.75 3.16 41.11
C ALA A 534 -10.52 4.66 40.92
N VAL A 535 -9.92 5.02 39.78
CA VAL A 535 -9.62 6.40 39.37
C VAL A 535 -10.67 6.87 38.37
N LYS A 536 -11.18 8.11 38.56
CA LYS A 536 -12.06 8.69 37.53
C LYS A 536 -11.31 8.97 36.25
N ALA A 537 -11.95 8.73 35.13
CA ALA A 537 -11.36 9.00 33.82
C ALA A 537 -10.99 10.49 33.65
N SER A 538 -11.86 11.43 34.11
CA SER A 538 -11.57 12.88 34.10
C SER A 538 -10.35 13.24 34.93
N GLU A 539 -10.24 12.70 36.16
CA GLU A 539 -9.10 12.93 37.05
C GLU A 539 -7.79 12.40 36.42
N PHE A 540 -7.84 11.24 35.78
CA PHE A 540 -6.68 10.68 35.08
C PHE A 540 -6.21 11.59 33.93
N PHE A 541 -7.14 12.08 33.10
CA PHE A 541 -6.83 12.96 31.99
C PHE A 541 -6.36 14.37 32.35
N GLU A 542 -6.61 14.82 33.58
CA GLU A 542 -6.12 16.10 34.10
C GLU A 542 -4.69 16.04 34.64
N LYS A 543 -4.19 14.83 34.96
CA LYS A 543 -2.82 14.64 35.48
C LYS A 543 -1.78 15.06 34.45
N ASP A 544 -0.70 15.67 34.89
CA ASP A 544 0.51 15.88 34.11
C ASP A 544 1.34 14.59 34.05
N ASN A 545 2.46 14.63 33.36
CA ASN A 545 3.31 13.43 33.16
C ASN A 545 3.79 12.82 34.49
N MET A 546 4.12 13.65 35.48
CA MET A 546 4.50 13.17 36.82
C MET A 546 3.32 12.59 37.57
N GLY A 547 2.17 13.27 37.54
CA GLY A 547 0.95 12.79 38.15
C GLY A 547 0.45 11.46 37.56
N ILE A 548 0.71 11.19 36.29
CA ILE A 548 0.42 9.86 35.66
C ILE A 548 1.36 8.80 36.25
N ILE A 549 2.66 9.10 36.36
CA ILE A 549 3.64 8.17 36.95
C ILE A 549 3.27 7.86 38.40
N ASP A 550 2.92 8.88 39.17
CA ASP A 550 2.49 8.73 40.58
C ASP A 550 1.20 7.90 40.70
N CYS A 551 0.24 8.12 39.81
CA CYS A 551 -1.00 7.35 39.75
C CYS A 551 -0.73 5.86 39.51
N LEU A 552 0.14 5.53 38.55
CA LEU A 552 0.52 4.15 38.28
C LEU A 552 1.27 3.47 39.42
N ASN A 553 1.99 4.24 40.23
CA ASN A 553 2.73 3.73 41.38
C ASN A 553 1.90 3.62 42.65
N SER A 554 1.02 4.59 42.95
CA SER A 554 0.31 4.73 44.22
C SER A 554 -1.13 4.22 44.17
N GLU A 555 -1.86 4.45 43.09
CA GLU A 555 -3.29 4.14 43.01
C GLU A 555 -3.60 2.75 42.40
N ALA A 556 -2.59 2.07 41.83
CA ALA A 556 -2.76 0.71 41.32
C ALA A 556 -2.88 -0.31 42.49
N MET A 557 -3.87 -1.19 42.41
CA MET A 557 -4.09 -2.27 43.39
C MET A 557 -2.93 -3.28 43.34
N GLU A 558 -2.40 -3.67 44.52
CA GLU A 558 -1.33 -4.67 44.61
C GLU A 558 -1.90 -6.05 44.95
N SER A 559 -1.22 -7.11 44.51
CA SER A 559 -1.63 -8.50 44.70
C SER A 559 -1.57 -8.98 46.19
N ILE A 560 -0.98 -8.22 47.09
CA ILE A 560 -0.67 -8.60 48.48
C ILE A 560 -1.80 -8.32 49.46
N LEU A 561 -2.88 -7.62 49.09
CA LEU A 561 -3.89 -7.15 50.02
C LEU A 561 -5.18 -7.99 50.14
N TYR A 562 -5.18 -9.25 49.65
CA TYR A 562 -6.29 -10.14 49.99
C TYR A 562 -5.78 -11.28 50.88
N PRO A 563 -6.06 -11.26 52.21
CA PRO A 563 -5.85 -12.43 53.05
C PRO A 563 -6.72 -13.56 52.51
N GLN A 564 -6.12 -14.74 52.37
CA GLN A 564 -6.88 -15.98 52.15
C GLN A 564 -7.86 -16.12 53.30
N GLY A 565 -9.08 -15.64 53.14
CA GLY A 565 -10.19 -15.68 54.08
C GLY A 565 -11.22 -16.71 53.62
N HIS A 566 -11.13 -17.88 54.22
CA HIS A 566 -12.16 -18.90 54.49
C HIS A 566 -12.93 -19.52 53.30
N GLN A 567 -12.58 -20.78 53.11
CA GLN A 567 -13.36 -22.00 52.74
C GLN A 567 -14.74 -21.80 52.07
#